data_d6f3b68505a5eb6cf7d4246031a102e6
#
_entry.id   d6f3b68505a5eb6cf7d4246031a102e6
#
_cell.length_a   1.000
_cell.length_b   1.000
_cell.length_c   1.000
_cell.angle_alpha   90.00
_cell.angle_beta   90.00
_cell.angle_gamma   90.00
#
_symmetry.space_group_name_H-M   'P 1'
#
loop_
_entity.id
_entity.type
_entity.pdbx_description
1 polymer ?
#
loop_
_entity_poly.entity_id
_entity_poly.type
_entity_poly.pdbx_seq_one_letter_code
_entity_poly.pdbx_strand_id
1 'polypeptide(L)'
;MAPGVYPNVPLNVVSVTFTKDCLPTGDQGLPLRYSVMLGLSRPISDFELAELDQIWPGLRDAHARHWLVVPQTTIDNIQARLPEIQTQLGGVEERAAVIESVAETLAAGDRAEWERRQGVMTEINRSLELYRHQ
;
A
#
# COMPACT_ATOMS: atom_id res chain seq x y z
N MET A 1 10.40 -14.21 2.73
CA MET A 1 9.76 -13.11 1.97
C MET A 1 8.87 -12.32 2.91
N ALA A 2 9.00 -11.03 2.94
CA ALA A 2 8.16 -10.18 3.79
C ALA A 2 6.70 -10.23 3.33
N PRO A 3 5.73 -10.24 4.26
CA PRO A 3 4.32 -10.17 3.89
C PRO A 3 4.02 -8.92 3.05
N GLY A 4 3.27 -9.06 1.99
CA GLY A 4 2.90 -7.95 1.11
C GLY A 4 3.90 -7.61 0.01
N VAL A 5 5.04 -8.30 -0.05
CA VAL A 5 6.02 -8.12 -1.12
C VAL A 5 5.82 -9.19 -2.19
N TYR A 6 5.67 -8.74 -3.44
CA TYR A 6 5.46 -9.61 -4.60
C TYR A 6 6.48 -9.23 -5.67
N PRO A 7 7.79 -9.53 -5.46
CA PRO A 7 8.86 -8.97 -6.29
C PRO A 7 8.82 -9.38 -7.76
N ASN A 8 8.13 -10.47 -8.08
CA ASN A 8 8.05 -10.98 -9.44
C ASN A 8 6.76 -10.61 -10.18
N VAL A 9 5.87 -9.85 -9.54
CA VAL A 9 4.60 -9.45 -10.13
C VAL A 9 4.49 -7.93 -10.11
N PRO A 10 4.70 -7.27 -11.27
CA PRO A 10 4.53 -5.82 -11.34
C PRO A 10 3.09 -5.42 -11.09
N LEU A 11 2.91 -4.27 -10.43
CA LEU A 11 1.61 -3.72 -10.13
C LEU A 11 1.03 -3.04 -11.37
N ASN A 12 -0.03 -3.60 -11.91
CA ASN A 12 -0.72 -2.99 -13.05
C ASN A 12 -2.20 -3.36 -13.05
N VAL A 13 -2.97 -2.68 -13.89
CA VAL A 13 -4.39 -2.98 -14.09
C VAL A 13 -4.51 -4.12 -15.10
N VAL A 14 -5.20 -5.18 -14.73
CA VAL A 14 -5.44 -6.35 -15.59
C VAL A 14 -6.89 -6.50 -16.02
N SER A 15 -7.81 -5.77 -15.37
CA SER A 15 -9.23 -5.80 -15.76
C SER A 15 -9.93 -4.51 -15.32
N VAL A 16 -11.04 -4.20 -15.96
CA VAL A 16 -11.85 -3.04 -15.64
C VAL A 16 -13.30 -3.50 -15.61
N THR A 17 -14.02 -3.14 -14.56
CA THR A 17 -15.43 -3.53 -14.43
C THR A 17 -16.22 -2.49 -13.64
N PHE A 18 -17.51 -2.62 -13.66
CA PHE A 18 -18.41 -1.93 -12.75
C PHE A 18 -19.57 -2.87 -12.42
N THR A 19 -20.17 -2.67 -11.24
CA THR A 19 -21.31 -3.47 -10.80
C THR A 19 -22.55 -2.58 -10.68
N LYS A 20 -23.71 -3.21 -10.51
CA LYS A 20 -24.94 -2.45 -10.24
C LYS A 20 -24.83 -1.57 -9.01
N ASP A 21 -24.07 -2.00 -8.02
CA ASP A 21 -23.86 -1.26 -6.78
C ASP A 21 -22.99 0.00 -7.00
N CYS A 22 -22.22 0.02 -8.07
CA CYS A 22 -21.40 1.17 -8.45
C CYS A 22 -22.19 2.21 -9.25
N LEU A 23 -23.37 1.87 -9.74
CA LEU A 23 -24.20 2.77 -10.52
C LEU A 23 -25.19 3.49 -9.61
N PRO A 24 -25.39 4.81 -9.78
CA PRO A 24 -26.45 5.50 -9.05
C PRO A 24 -27.82 4.93 -9.44
N THR A 25 -28.68 4.75 -8.44
CA THR A 25 -30.06 4.34 -8.65
C THR A 25 -30.86 5.56 -9.09
N GLY A 26 -31.11 5.65 -10.39
CA GLY A 26 -31.93 6.73 -10.95
C GLY A 26 -33.03 6.17 -11.83
N ASP A 27 -34.16 6.86 -11.90
CA ASP A 27 -35.32 6.43 -12.67
C ASP A 27 -35.20 6.75 -14.16
N GLN A 28 -34.18 7.47 -14.59
CA GLN A 28 -34.11 8.00 -15.94
C GLN A 28 -32.77 7.77 -16.59
N GLY A 29 -32.66 6.68 -17.33
CA GLY A 29 -31.56 6.43 -18.22
C GLY A 29 -30.24 6.02 -17.54
N LEU A 30 -29.19 5.95 -18.34
CA LEU A 30 -27.87 5.59 -17.84
C LEU A 30 -27.24 6.76 -17.10
N PRO A 31 -26.60 6.52 -15.95
CA PRO A 31 -25.91 7.57 -15.23
C PRO A 31 -24.77 8.15 -16.07
N LEU A 32 -24.59 9.47 -16.02
CA LEU A 32 -23.51 10.15 -16.72
C LEU A 32 -22.14 9.81 -16.11
N ARG A 33 -22.11 9.60 -14.80
CA ARG A 33 -20.90 9.21 -14.07
C ARG A 33 -21.23 8.13 -13.04
N TYR A 34 -20.29 7.25 -12.82
CA TYR A 34 -20.45 6.11 -11.91
C TYR A 34 -19.07 5.68 -11.41
N SER A 35 -19.05 4.72 -10.52
CA SER A 35 -17.80 4.16 -10.03
C SER A 35 -17.34 3.02 -10.93
N VAL A 36 -16.05 2.98 -11.22
CA VAL A 36 -15.42 1.93 -12.00
C VAL A 36 -14.40 1.21 -11.11
N MET A 37 -14.35 -0.11 -11.22
CA MET A 37 -13.39 -0.92 -10.48
C MET A 37 -12.25 -1.36 -11.40
N LEU A 38 -11.02 -1.12 -10.95
CA LEU A 38 -9.80 -1.53 -11.64
C LEU A 38 -9.24 -2.76 -10.94
N GLY A 39 -9.23 -3.88 -11.65
CA GLY A 39 -8.64 -5.12 -11.15
C GLY A 39 -7.13 -5.10 -11.29
N LEU A 40 -6.43 -5.42 -10.21
CA LEU A 40 -4.98 -5.36 -10.14
C LEU A 40 -4.35 -6.72 -10.37
N SER A 41 -3.14 -6.73 -10.89
CA SER A 41 -2.35 -7.94 -11.12
C SER A 41 -2.01 -8.68 -9.83
N ARG A 42 -1.98 -7.96 -8.71
CA ARG A 42 -1.74 -8.47 -7.37
C ARG A 42 -2.32 -7.49 -6.34
N PRO A 43 -2.43 -7.89 -5.06
CA PRO A 43 -2.86 -6.94 -4.04
C PRO A 43 -1.90 -5.77 -3.93
N ILE A 44 -2.45 -4.56 -3.72
CA ILE A 44 -1.65 -3.37 -3.47
C ILE A 44 -1.20 -3.36 -2.02
N SER A 45 0.06 -3.01 -1.76
CA SER A 45 0.60 -2.95 -0.39
C SER A 45 0.20 -1.65 0.30
N ASP A 46 0.39 -1.58 1.63
CA ASP A 46 0.13 -0.37 2.41
C ASP A 46 0.98 0.81 1.92
N PHE A 47 2.25 0.57 1.62
CA PHE A 47 3.17 1.59 1.13
C PHE A 47 2.74 2.09 -0.25
N GLU A 48 2.35 1.17 -1.12
CA GLU A 48 1.88 1.51 -2.47
C GLU A 48 0.56 2.29 -2.42
N LEU A 49 -0.36 1.89 -1.55
CA LEU A 49 -1.64 2.57 -1.39
C LEU A 49 -1.45 4.00 -0.87
N ALA A 50 -0.54 4.19 0.09
CA ALA A 50 -0.21 5.52 0.61
C ALA A 50 0.37 6.43 -0.48
N GLU A 51 1.25 5.91 -1.33
CA GLU A 51 1.81 6.65 -2.45
C GLU A 51 0.75 6.99 -3.50
N LEU A 52 -0.12 6.04 -3.79
CA LEU A 52 -1.21 6.25 -4.75
C LEU A 52 -2.19 7.33 -4.26
N ASP A 53 -2.48 7.35 -2.97
CA ASP A 53 -3.38 8.35 -2.37
C ASP A 53 -2.86 9.77 -2.54
N GLN A 54 -1.56 9.98 -2.56
CA GLN A 54 -0.95 11.28 -2.82
C GLN A 54 -1.16 11.75 -4.26
N ILE A 55 -1.13 10.82 -5.20
CA ILE A 55 -1.29 11.12 -6.62
C ILE A 55 -2.78 11.23 -7.00
N TRP A 56 -3.57 10.36 -6.41
CA TRP A 56 -4.98 10.20 -6.78
C TRP A 56 -5.83 10.05 -5.53
N PRO A 57 -6.11 11.15 -4.83
CA PRO A 57 -6.93 11.13 -3.62
C PRO A 57 -8.35 10.63 -3.93
N GLY A 58 -8.92 9.89 -2.99
CA GLY A 58 -10.28 9.40 -3.11
C GLY A 58 -10.41 8.00 -3.69
N LEU A 59 -9.32 7.39 -4.14
CA LEU A 59 -9.36 5.98 -4.51
C LEU A 59 -9.54 5.11 -3.28
N ARG A 60 -10.27 4.03 -3.44
CA ARG A 60 -10.51 3.06 -2.37
C ARG A 60 -10.09 1.68 -2.82
N ASP A 61 -9.43 0.95 -1.94
CA ASP A 61 -9.15 -0.46 -2.16
C ASP A 61 -10.40 -1.30 -1.83
N ALA A 62 -10.51 -2.45 -2.48
CA ALA A 62 -11.62 -3.36 -2.28
C ALA A 62 -11.16 -4.80 -2.54
N HIS A 63 -11.87 -5.76 -1.95
CA HIS A 63 -11.67 -7.19 -2.15
C HIS A 63 -10.21 -7.62 -1.96
N ALA A 64 -9.74 -7.55 -0.71
CA ALA A 64 -8.38 -7.93 -0.32
C ALA A 64 -7.30 -7.15 -1.08
N ARG A 65 -7.61 -5.89 -1.41
CA ARG A 65 -6.70 -4.96 -2.11
C ARG A 65 -6.38 -5.34 -3.55
N HIS A 66 -7.15 -6.22 -4.14
CA HIS A 66 -7.04 -6.57 -5.56
C HIS A 66 -7.74 -5.58 -6.49
N TRP A 67 -8.57 -4.68 -5.94
CA TRP A 67 -9.37 -3.76 -6.73
C TRP A 67 -9.21 -2.34 -6.23
N LEU A 68 -9.13 -1.40 -7.17
CA LEU A 68 -9.23 0.02 -6.88
C LEU A 68 -10.57 0.54 -7.40
N VAL A 69 -11.26 1.31 -6.58
CA VAL A 69 -12.54 1.93 -6.95
C VAL A 69 -12.30 3.37 -7.33
N VAL A 70 -12.63 3.73 -8.56
CA VAL A 70 -12.54 5.09 -9.08
C VAL A 70 -13.95 5.67 -9.11
N PRO A 71 -14.29 6.61 -8.22
CA PRO A 71 -15.62 7.20 -8.18
C PRO A 71 -15.80 8.27 -9.26
N GLN A 72 -17.04 8.55 -9.60
CA GLN A 72 -17.42 9.68 -10.44
C GLN A 72 -16.71 9.71 -11.81
N THR A 73 -16.70 8.58 -12.51
CA THR A 73 -16.02 8.44 -13.79
C THR A 73 -16.89 7.65 -14.79
N THR A 74 -16.28 7.28 -15.91
CA THR A 74 -16.93 6.43 -16.94
C THR A 74 -15.92 5.41 -17.46
N ILE A 75 -16.41 4.33 -18.05
CA ILE A 75 -15.56 3.32 -18.71
C ILE A 75 -14.73 3.97 -19.82
N ASP A 76 -15.34 4.87 -20.60
CA ASP A 76 -14.64 5.55 -21.70
C ASP A 76 -13.50 6.42 -21.19
N ASN A 77 -13.71 7.13 -20.08
CA ASN A 77 -12.69 7.95 -19.46
C ASN A 77 -11.54 7.10 -18.94
N ILE A 78 -11.85 5.97 -18.30
CA ILE A 78 -10.83 5.03 -17.84
C ILE A 78 -10.04 4.47 -19.02
N GLN A 79 -10.69 4.10 -20.10
CA GLN A 79 -10.03 3.59 -21.31
C GLN A 79 -9.03 4.63 -21.87
N ALA A 80 -9.45 5.87 -21.95
CA ALA A 80 -8.59 6.96 -22.44
C ALA A 80 -7.37 7.21 -21.56
N ARG A 81 -7.52 7.00 -20.25
CA ARG A 81 -6.46 7.26 -19.26
C ARG A 81 -5.65 6.01 -18.89
N LEU A 82 -6.00 4.85 -19.42
CA LEU A 82 -5.38 3.60 -19.00
C LEU A 82 -3.86 3.59 -19.14
N PRO A 83 -3.26 4.06 -20.25
CA PRO A 83 -1.79 4.13 -20.33
C PRO A 83 -1.16 4.98 -19.25
N GLU A 84 -1.77 6.11 -18.91
CA GLU A 84 -1.32 6.98 -17.82
C GLU A 84 -1.45 6.28 -16.47
N ILE A 85 -2.56 5.61 -16.23
CA ILE A 85 -2.81 4.85 -15.00
C ILE A 85 -1.75 3.78 -14.80
N GLN A 86 -1.43 3.01 -15.85
CA GLN A 86 -0.40 1.98 -15.80
C GLN A 86 0.98 2.59 -15.46
N THR A 87 1.32 3.72 -16.06
CA THR A 87 2.57 4.42 -15.78
C THR A 87 2.61 4.91 -14.33
N GLN A 88 1.52 5.45 -13.83
CA GLN A 88 1.42 5.91 -12.44
C GLN A 88 1.57 4.76 -11.45
N LEU A 89 0.97 3.61 -11.73
CA LEU A 89 1.11 2.43 -10.86
C LEU A 89 2.54 1.92 -10.83
N GLY A 90 3.24 1.93 -11.95
CA GLY A 90 4.66 1.58 -12.00
C GLY A 90 5.51 2.51 -11.15
N GLY A 91 5.25 3.82 -11.21
CA GLY A 91 5.93 4.81 -10.38
C GLY A 91 5.61 4.65 -8.89
N VAL A 92 4.38 4.35 -8.56
CA VAL A 92 3.95 4.04 -7.18
C VAL A 92 4.71 2.84 -6.64
N GLU A 93 4.82 1.76 -7.43
CA GLU A 93 5.55 0.57 -7.04
C GLU A 93 7.01 0.87 -6.73
N GLU A 94 7.68 1.64 -7.59
CA GLU A 94 9.08 2.00 -7.39
C GLU A 94 9.28 2.86 -6.14
N ARG A 95 8.47 3.88 -5.95
CA ARG A 95 8.58 4.77 -4.78
C ARG A 95 8.27 4.04 -3.49
N ALA A 96 7.24 3.21 -3.49
CA ALA A 96 6.86 2.41 -2.32
C ALA A 96 7.96 1.44 -1.93
N ALA A 97 8.63 0.81 -2.89
CA ALA A 97 9.75 -0.09 -2.63
C ALA A 97 10.91 0.62 -1.94
N VAL A 98 11.22 1.85 -2.35
CA VAL A 98 12.26 2.66 -1.70
C VAL A 98 11.86 3.00 -0.26
N ILE A 99 10.64 3.45 -0.04
CA ILE A 99 10.13 3.81 1.29
C ILE A 99 10.13 2.59 2.22
N GLU A 100 9.70 1.44 1.73
CA GLU A 100 9.69 0.20 2.49
C GLU A 100 11.10 -0.21 2.89
N SER A 101 12.06 -0.12 1.96
CA SER A 101 13.46 -0.44 2.22
C SER A 101 14.06 0.47 3.28
N VAL A 102 13.76 1.79 3.22
CA VAL A 102 14.21 2.76 4.24
C VAL A 102 13.59 2.43 5.60
N ALA A 103 12.29 2.13 5.62
CA ALA A 103 11.59 1.77 6.87
C ALA A 103 12.18 0.52 7.51
N GLU A 104 12.50 -0.51 6.72
CA GLU A 104 13.14 -1.73 7.20
C GLU A 104 14.52 -1.46 7.78
N THR A 105 15.30 -0.62 7.12
CA THR A 105 16.63 -0.23 7.60
C THR A 105 16.55 0.51 8.93
N LEU A 106 15.62 1.45 9.06
CA LEU A 106 15.41 2.19 10.31
C LEU A 106 14.93 1.27 11.43
N ALA A 107 14.02 0.37 11.16
CA ALA A 107 13.53 -0.59 12.15
C ALA A 107 14.64 -1.54 12.63
N ALA A 108 15.52 -1.97 11.72
CA ALA A 108 16.67 -2.81 12.09
C ALA A 108 17.66 -2.04 12.97
N GLY A 109 17.90 -0.74 12.65
CA GLY A 109 18.75 0.13 13.47
C GLY A 109 18.19 0.35 14.86
N ASP A 110 16.88 0.58 14.96
CA ASP A 110 16.20 0.75 16.25
C ASP A 110 16.27 -0.52 17.10
N ARG A 111 16.09 -1.69 16.50
CA ARG A 111 16.23 -2.95 17.22
C ARG A 111 17.64 -3.18 17.74
N ALA A 112 18.64 -2.90 16.90
CA ALA A 112 20.04 -3.05 17.31
C ALA A 112 20.36 -2.13 18.49
N GLU A 113 19.89 -0.88 18.46
CA GLU A 113 20.08 0.08 19.55
C GLU A 113 19.37 -0.37 20.83
N TRP A 114 18.16 -0.89 20.71
CA TRP A 114 17.42 -1.42 21.84
C TRP A 114 18.14 -2.60 22.48
N GLU A 115 18.64 -3.54 21.69
CA GLU A 115 19.39 -4.70 22.16
C GLU A 115 20.67 -4.27 22.86
N ARG A 116 21.37 -3.28 22.33
CA ARG A 116 22.57 -2.70 22.95
C ARG A 116 22.24 -2.13 24.32
N ARG A 117 21.15 -1.37 24.45
CA ARG A 117 20.72 -0.80 25.72
C ARG A 117 20.35 -1.86 26.75
N GLN A 118 19.69 -2.92 26.30
CA GLN A 118 19.37 -4.06 27.18
C GLN A 118 20.64 -4.75 27.69
N GLY A 119 21.63 -4.91 26.84
CA GLY A 119 22.91 -5.50 27.22
C GLY A 119 23.64 -4.68 28.29
N VAL A 120 23.67 -3.35 28.11
CA VAL A 120 24.26 -2.43 29.09
C VAL A 120 23.52 -2.51 30.43
N MET A 121 22.20 -2.50 30.39
CA MET A 121 21.37 -2.64 31.60
C MET A 121 21.66 -3.94 32.36
N THR A 122 21.79 -5.05 31.65
CA THR A 122 22.12 -6.34 32.23
C THR A 122 23.48 -6.31 32.92
N GLU A 123 24.50 -5.68 32.31
CA GLU A 123 25.83 -5.52 32.90
C GLU A 123 25.78 -4.69 34.16
N ILE A 124 25.03 -3.60 34.13
CA ILE A 124 24.88 -2.72 35.33
C ILE A 124 24.26 -3.52 36.48
N ASN A 125 23.20 -4.24 36.21
CA ASN A 125 22.51 -5.04 37.23
C ASN A 125 23.38 -6.15 37.79
N ARG A 126 24.20 -6.78 36.95
CA ARG A 126 25.16 -7.79 37.40
C ARG A 126 26.18 -7.19 38.33
N SER A 127 26.72 -6.02 38.01
CA SER A 127 27.67 -5.33 38.86
C SER A 127 27.06 -4.94 40.20
N LEU A 128 25.81 -4.46 40.18
CA LEU A 128 25.10 -4.11 41.41
C LEU A 128 24.85 -5.31 42.31
N GLU A 129 24.55 -6.43 41.72
CA GLU A 129 24.30 -7.68 42.44
C GLU A 129 25.58 -8.17 43.14
N LEU A 130 26.72 -8.11 42.48
CA LEU A 130 28.01 -8.42 43.09
C LEU A 130 28.31 -7.51 44.26
N TYR A 131 27.98 -6.23 44.18
CA TYR A 131 28.13 -5.28 45.27
C TYR A 131 27.27 -5.62 46.48
N ARG A 132 26.09 -6.15 46.26
CA ARG A 132 25.15 -6.56 47.30
C ARG A 132 25.66 -7.70 48.17
N HIS A 133 26.47 -8.57 47.60
CA HIS A 133 26.96 -9.78 48.26
C HIS A 133 28.32 -9.65 48.90
N GLN A 134 28.89 -8.46 48.92
CA GLN A 134 30.16 -8.22 49.62
C GLN A 134 29.98 -7.82 51.07
#